data_d42f132ce8175f6d559afe33bf698cda
#
_entry.id   d42f132ce8175f6d559afe33bf698cda
#
_cell.length_a   1.000
_cell.length_b   1.000
_cell.length_c   1.000
_cell.angle_alpha   90.00
_cell.angle_beta   90.00
_cell.angle_gamma   90.00
#
_symmetry.space_group_name_H-M   'P 1'
#
loop_
_entity.id
_entity.type
_entity.pdbx_description
1 polymer ?
#
loop_
_entity_poly.entity_id
_entity_poly.type
_entity_poly.pdbx_seq_one_letter_code
_entity_poly.pdbx_strand_id
1 'polypeptide(L)'
;MPKISNNSIQQIKARADVLDVVSEVVQLKQRGRNYFGLCPFHEEKTASFSVNPALGIFHCFGCGKGGNAITFVMEYEKIEYVEALKRLAERYGIQIEYEKGADDLQKGDTALLYELHNIAMGIYQQQLFSEKGQPALEYLKKRGFSKELLNQFSIGYAPDEWDSLIRQIDPKRFSAKVLEQSGLFVSAKERNRRLDRFRNRIMFPIFNLAGRVVAFGGRTLDSQEEAKYLNSPETPIYFKSGTLYGLENSKNAIQQGKEAILVEGYTDFLRLYSSGIENAVASSGTALNFHHARVLKRFAAKIILCYDGDEAGQKATERAGFVLLKEGLDVRVIQLPPEDDPDSYLSKHTKGEFQKLQQGAPEFIDWFIRKYAEARQTPTAKSQFVEQLVTEIAEVQNPVTRDFIIKEIAEKLNLREERIIAQVRRVLHQHKAGSISAVRSDFTDAPELRIASGEDQAEFELLKLMLTGEDELIKFITENMPETVFRHPVLKTIAAEFYKRVLRQEDLSPAGLYDHDWNEEERLYLSKLIIESESIIECLNDEGKIRYITDCMIVILNKNLPKSIRELRAKIKEAEKLQQDTAPLVMELSKLQKKWYEVKSQLQRR
;
A
#
# COMPACT_ATOMS: atom_id res chain seq x y z
N MET A 1 25.71 -1.58 13.66
CA MET A 1 24.88 -0.89 14.67
C MET A 1 24.66 -1.85 15.82
N PRO A 2 24.68 -1.41 17.08
CA PRO A 2 24.41 -2.29 18.19
C PRO A 2 23.00 -2.89 18.05
N LYS A 3 22.87 -4.19 18.33
CA LYS A 3 21.61 -4.94 18.23
C LYS A 3 20.67 -4.52 19.35
N ILE A 4 19.43 -4.21 19.04
CA ILE A 4 18.40 -3.90 20.04
C ILE A 4 18.16 -5.16 20.88
N SER A 5 18.10 -5.00 22.21
CA SER A 5 17.88 -6.13 23.11
C SER A 5 16.51 -6.78 22.88
N ASN A 6 16.45 -8.10 23.08
CA ASN A 6 15.20 -8.82 22.97
C ASN A 6 14.12 -8.28 23.92
N ASN A 7 14.51 -7.80 25.09
CA ASN A 7 13.61 -7.17 26.05
C ASN A 7 12.96 -5.91 25.47
N SER A 8 13.74 -5.01 24.86
CA SER A 8 13.20 -3.81 24.20
C SER A 8 12.28 -4.16 23.03
N ILE A 9 12.64 -5.18 22.23
CA ILE A 9 11.79 -5.65 21.12
C ILE A 9 10.43 -6.17 21.65
N GLN A 10 10.44 -6.94 22.73
CA GLN A 10 9.20 -7.44 23.33
C GLN A 10 8.34 -6.31 23.92
N GLN A 11 8.96 -5.31 24.57
CA GLN A 11 8.24 -4.14 25.06
C GLN A 11 7.58 -3.34 23.92
N ILE A 12 8.30 -3.15 22.81
CA ILE A 12 7.75 -2.47 21.61
C ILE A 12 6.58 -3.28 21.04
N LYS A 13 6.74 -4.60 20.87
CA LYS A 13 5.67 -5.49 20.37
C LYS A 13 4.42 -5.46 21.25
N ALA A 14 4.61 -5.42 22.57
CA ALA A 14 3.50 -5.41 23.53
C ALA A 14 2.74 -4.08 23.60
N ARG A 15 3.40 -2.95 23.26
CA ARG A 15 2.81 -1.61 23.34
C ARG A 15 2.36 -1.04 22.00
N ALA A 16 2.96 -1.50 20.90
CA ALA A 16 2.62 -1.01 19.56
C ALA A 16 1.28 -1.61 19.09
N ASP A 17 0.19 -0.90 19.35
CA ASP A 17 -1.13 -1.27 18.86
C ASP A 17 -1.19 -1.05 17.33
N VAL A 18 -1.51 -2.12 16.59
CA VAL A 18 -1.60 -2.08 15.13
C VAL A 18 -2.71 -1.16 14.66
N LEU A 19 -3.84 -1.10 15.36
CA LEU A 19 -4.95 -0.21 15.01
C LEU A 19 -4.55 1.25 15.16
N ASP A 20 -3.88 1.59 16.26
CA ASP A 20 -3.39 2.93 16.52
C ASP A 20 -2.37 3.38 15.45
N VAL A 21 -1.41 2.50 15.12
CA VAL A 21 -0.39 2.77 14.09
C VAL A 21 -1.01 2.91 12.70
N VAL A 22 -1.91 2.02 12.33
CA VAL A 22 -2.55 2.03 11.00
C VAL A 22 -3.54 3.19 10.85
N SER A 23 -4.28 3.53 11.90
CA SER A 23 -5.31 4.58 11.84
C SER A 23 -4.75 5.98 11.54
N GLU A 24 -3.45 6.21 11.74
CA GLU A 24 -2.81 7.46 11.34
C GLU A 24 -2.79 7.68 9.82
N VAL A 25 -2.75 6.59 9.06
CA VAL A 25 -2.55 6.66 7.62
C VAL A 25 -3.68 6.02 6.82
N VAL A 26 -4.50 5.17 7.46
CA VAL A 26 -5.63 4.50 6.83
C VAL A 26 -6.91 4.87 7.56
N GLN A 27 -7.89 5.39 6.85
CA GLN A 27 -9.22 5.56 7.42
C GLN A 27 -9.90 4.21 7.54
N LEU A 28 -10.06 3.78 8.78
CA LEU A 28 -10.63 2.49 9.10
C LEU A 28 -12.09 2.63 9.55
N LYS A 29 -12.95 1.73 9.07
CA LYS A 29 -14.34 1.59 9.52
C LYS A 29 -14.50 0.25 10.23
N GLN A 30 -15.01 0.30 11.44
CA GLN A 30 -15.28 -0.91 12.21
C GLN A 30 -16.38 -1.75 11.58
N ARG A 31 -16.16 -3.05 11.46
CA ARG A 31 -17.14 -4.06 11.05
C ARG A 31 -16.92 -5.29 11.93
N GLY A 32 -17.81 -5.52 12.90
CA GLY A 32 -17.57 -6.52 13.95
C GLY A 32 -16.34 -6.16 14.78
N ARG A 33 -15.44 -7.11 14.97
CA ARG A 33 -14.17 -6.92 15.71
C ARG A 33 -13.04 -6.37 14.84
N ASN A 34 -13.22 -6.37 13.51
CA ASN A 34 -12.22 -5.93 12.55
C ASN A 34 -12.48 -4.50 12.07
N TYR A 35 -11.41 -3.85 11.60
CA TYR A 35 -11.45 -2.54 10.98
C TYR A 35 -11.03 -2.64 9.52
N PHE A 36 -11.80 -2.04 8.60
CA PHE A 36 -11.56 -2.10 7.16
C PHE A 36 -11.31 -0.73 6.57
N GLY A 37 -10.38 -0.64 5.62
CA GLY A 37 -10.05 0.58 4.88
C GLY A 37 -9.46 0.28 3.52
N LEU A 38 -9.14 1.35 2.77
CA LEU A 38 -8.39 1.21 1.52
C LEU A 38 -6.93 0.91 1.84
N CYS A 39 -6.33 0.03 1.05
CA CYS A 39 -4.95 -0.39 1.25
C CYS A 39 -3.96 0.76 1.04
N PRO A 40 -3.01 0.98 1.97
CA PRO A 40 -1.98 1.99 1.79
C PRO A 40 -0.82 1.53 0.90
N PHE A 41 -0.85 0.28 0.39
CA PHE A 41 0.25 -0.35 -0.33
C PHE A 41 -0.02 -0.58 -1.81
N HIS A 42 -1.29 -0.48 -2.26
CA HIS A 42 -1.68 -0.58 -3.66
C HIS A 42 -2.94 0.26 -3.93
N GLU A 43 -3.16 0.61 -5.18
CA GLU A 43 -4.36 1.34 -5.59
C GLU A 43 -5.57 0.40 -5.66
N GLU A 44 -6.64 0.77 -4.94
CA GLU A 44 -7.90 0.04 -4.95
C GLU A 44 -9.09 0.98 -4.71
N LYS A 45 -10.25 0.59 -5.22
CA LYS A 45 -11.51 1.33 -5.06
C LYS A 45 -12.40 0.77 -3.94
N THR A 46 -12.15 -0.46 -3.54
CA THR A 46 -12.92 -1.17 -2.50
C THR A 46 -12.01 -1.48 -1.31
N ALA A 47 -12.56 -1.35 -0.10
CA ALA A 47 -11.80 -1.57 1.12
C ALA A 47 -11.43 -3.06 1.29
N SER A 48 -10.23 -3.44 0.85
CA SER A 48 -9.68 -4.79 1.02
C SER A 48 -8.63 -4.90 2.14
N PHE A 49 -8.28 -3.78 2.76
CA PHE A 49 -7.33 -3.73 3.87
C PHE A 49 -8.06 -3.89 5.21
N SER A 50 -7.70 -4.90 5.97
CA SER A 50 -8.29 -5.24 7.25
C SER A 50 -7.28 -5.13 8.38
N VAL A 51 -7.71 -4.64 9.55
CA VAL A 51 -6.93 -4.60 10.80
C VAL A 51 -7.72 -5.29 11.88
N ASN A 52 -7.09 -6.24 12.55
CA ASN A 52 -7.63 -6.90 13.74
C ASN A 52 -6.83 -6.48 14.98
N PRO A 53 -7.37 -5.61 15.85
CA PRO A 53 -6.64 -5.13 17.02
C PRO A 53 -6.38 -6.24 18.06
N ALA A 54 -7.33 -7.18 18.20
CA ALA A 54 -7.22 -8.27 19.19
C ALA A 54 -6.05 -9.22 18.85
N LEU A 55 -5.78 -9.41 17.56
CA LEU A 55 -4.68 -10.23 17.07
C LEU A 55 -3.40 -9.42 16.83
N GLY A 56 -3.47 -8.09 16.87
CA GLY A 56 -2.34 -7.21 16.59
C GLY A 56 -1.83 -7.25 15.16
N ILE A 57 -2.69 -7.58 14.18
CA ILE A 57 -2.31 -7.77 12.77
C ILE A 57 -3.14 -6.94 11.81
N PHE A 58 -2.55 -6.62 10.65
CA PHE A 58 -3.27 -6.14 9.47
C PHE A 58 -3.09 -7.12 8.31
N HIS A 59 -4.02 -7.10 7.36
CA HIS A 59 -3.91 -7.84 6.12
C HIS A 59 -4.68 -7.14 5.00
N CYS A 60 -4.12 -7.12 3.80
CA CYS A 60 -4.77 -6.63 2.60
C CYS A 60 -5.16 -7.80 1.68
N PHE A 61 -6.45 -7.97 1.42
CA PHE A 61 -6.95 -9.01 0.51
C PHE A 61 -6.69 -8.73 -0.97
N GLY A 62 -6.37 -7.48 -1.34
CA GLY A 62 -6.06 -7.11 -2.72
C GLY A 62 -4.61 -7.42 -3.11
N CYS A 63 -3.63 -7.00 -2.30
CA CYS A 63 -2.21 -7.18 -2.63
C CYS A 63 -1.48 -8.21 -1.76
N GLY A 64 -2.17 -8.91 -0.84
CA GLY A 64 -1.59 -9.95 0.01
C GLY A 64 -0.67 -9.47 1.14
N LYS A 65 -0.38 -8.16 1.24
CA LYS A 65 0.47 -7.64 2.32
C LYS A 65 -0.20 -7.76 3.67
N GLY A 66 0.54 -8.29 4.65
CA GLY A 66 0.06 -8.45 6.01
C GLY A 66 1.19 -8.47 7.03
N GLY A 67 0.86 -8.32 8.31
CA GLY A 67 1.83 -8.32 9.39
C GLY A 67 1.33 -7.58 10.64
N ASN A 68 2.24 -7.30 11.55
CA ASN A 68 1.98 -6.55 12.78
C ASN A 68 2.31 -5.04 12.63
N ALA A 69 2.22 -4.26 13.71
CA ALA A 69 2.51 -2.83 13.72
C ALA A 69 3.93 -2.51 13.21
N ILE A 70 4.93 -3.33 13.54
CA ILE A 70 6.31 -3.13 13.08
C ILE A 70 6.40 -3.33 11.58
N THR A 71 5.82 -4.43 11.08
CA THR A 71 5.76 -4.72 9.63
C THR A 71 5.04 -3.62 8.87
N PHE A 72 3.95 -3.07 9.45
CA PHE A 72 3.24 -1.96 8.84
C PHE A 72 4.13 -0.72 8.67
N VAL A 73 4.85 -0.33 9.71
CA VAL A 73 5.76 0.83 9.67
C VAL A 73 6.89 0.59 8.66
N MET A 74 7.48 -0.62 8.65
CA MET A 74 8.50 -0.99 7.66
C MET A 74 8.00 -0.85 6.23
N GLU A 75 6.85 -1.43 5.93
CA GLU A 75 6.27 -1.45 4.58
C GLU A 75 5.76 -0.08 4.14
N TYR A 76 5.19 0.70 5.06
CA TYR A 76 4.62 1.99 4.74
C TYR A 76 5.68 3.10 4.61
N GLU A 77 6.62 3.17 5.53
CA GLU A 77 7.70 4.17 5.50
C GLU A 77 8.91 3.71 4.67
N LYS A 78 8.92 2.45 4.18
CA LYS A 78 10.05 1.84 3.46
C LYS A 78 11.36 1.92 4.25
N ILE A 79 11.28 1.58 5.53
CA ILE A 79 12.41 1.60 6.46
C ILE A 79 12.72 0.19 6.95
N GLU A 80 13.94 0.01 7.47
CA GLU A 80 14.38 -1.28 8.01
C GLU A 80 13.77 -1.57 9.39
N TYR A 81 13.76 -2.86 9.74
CA TYR A 81 13.23 -3.36 11.02
C TYR A 81 13.75 -2.60 12.25
N VAL A 82 15.06 -2.35 12.31
CA VAL A 82 15.68 -1.61 13.41
C VAL A 82 15.19 -0.16 13.49
N GLU A 83 14.95 0.46 12.34
CA GLU A 83 14.44 1.84 12.28
C GLU A 83 12.96 1.91 12.63
N ALA A 84 12.18 0.93 12.17
CA ALA A 84 10.78 0.79 12.57
C ALA A 84 10.63 0.58 14.09
N LEU A 85 11.51 -0.22 14.70
CA LEU A 85 11.57 -0.38 16.16
C LEU A 85 11.89 0.95 16.86
N LYS A 86 12.86 1.72 16.36
CA LYS A 86 13.20 3.05 16.93
C LYS A 86 12.02 4.02 16.84
N ARG A 87 11.35 4.05 15.69
CA ARG A 87 10.16 4.88 15.46
C ARG A 87 9.05 4.56 16.45
N LEU A 88 8.75 3.26 16.59
CA LEU A 88 7.72 2.80 17.54
C LEU A 88 8.15 3.02 18.99
N ALA A 89 9.41 2.80 19.33
CA ALA A 89 9.94 3.07 20.66
C ALA A 89 9.82 4.56 21.05
N GLU A 90 10.18 5.46 20.15
CA GLU A 90 10.03 6.90 20.34
C GLU A 90 8.56 7.29 20.54
N ARG A 91 7.67 6.76 19.68
CA ARG A 91 6.22 7.00 19.76
C ARG A 91 5.61 6.58 21.08
N TYR A 92 5.98 5.39 21.58
CA TYR A 92 5.43 4.81 22.82
C TYR A 92 6.26 5.09 24.06
N GLY A 93 7.27 5.95 23.97
CA GLY A 93 8.13 6.33 25.10
C GLY A 93 8.93 5.17 25.68
N ILE A 94 9.38 4.23 24.86
CA ILE A 94 10.16 3.06 25.26
C ILE A 94 11.65 3.36 25.10
N GLN A 95 12.42 3.22 26.18
CA GLN A 95 13.88 3.28 26.11
C GLN A 95 14.44 2.01 25.46
N ILE A 96 15.21 2.20 24.38
CA ILE A 96 15.84 1.09 23.69
C ILE A 96 17.16 0.73 24.38
N GLU A 97 17.25 -0.51 24.86
CA GLU A 97 18.48 -1.11 25.34
C GLU A 97 19.16 -1.87 24.19
N TYR A 98 20.50 -1.87 24.15
CA TYR A 98 21.28 -2.56 23.13
C TYR A 98 22.10 -3.69 23.75
N GLU A 99 22.18 -4.83 23.03
CA GLU A 99 23.03 -5.95 23.43
C GLU A 99 24.51 -5.54 23.30
N LYS A 100 25.32 -5.86 24.33
CA LYS A 100 26.75 -5.65 24.31
C LYS A 100 27.43 -6.76 23.52
N GLY A 101 27.90 -6.44 22.34
CA GLY A 101 28.79 -7.29 21.54
C GLY A 101 28.11 -8.14 20.49
N ALA A 102 28.09 -7.67 19.25
CA ALA A 102 28.27 -8.46 18.04
C ALA A 102 28.60 -7.49 16.89
N ASP A 103 29.85 -7.45 16.53
CA ASP A 103 30.31 -6.88 15.27
C ASP A 103 29.87 -7.76 14.10
N ASP A 104 29.56 -7.10 12.97
CA ASP A 104 29.46 -7.65 11.61
C ASP A 104 28.47 -8.81 11.37
N LEU A 105 27.17 -8.47 11.33
CA LEU A 105 26.23 -9.24 10.57
C LEU A 105 25.70 -8.38 9.40
N GLN A 106 25.91 -8.89 8.21
CA GLN A 106 25.47 -8.45 6.89
C GLN A 106 24.42 -7.33 6.91
N LYS A 107 24.82 -6.15 6.46
CA LYS A 107 23.89 -5.10 6.06
C LYS A 107 22.88 -5.72 5.12
N GLY A 108 21.60 -5.76 5.49
CA GLY A 108 20.56 -6.28 4.61
C GLY A 108 20.54 -5.53 3.26
N ASP A 109 20.04 -6.14 2.21
CA ASP A 109 19.95 -5.56 0.85
C ASP A 109 19.41 -4.12 0.86
N THR A 110 18.46 -3.82 1.77
CA THR A 110 17.89 -2.47 1.94
C THR A 110 18.90 -1.44 2.42
N ALA A 111 19.80 -1.78 3.37
CA ALA A 111 20.86 -0.88 3.80
C ALA A 111 21.85 -0.60 2.68
N LEU A 112 22.18 -1.61 1.91
CA LEU A 112 23.04 -1.47 0.73
C LEU A 112 22.38 -0.62 -0.37
N LEU A 113 21.05 -0.70 -0.54
CA LEU A 113 20.32 0.18 -1.47
C LEU A 113 20.42 1.65 -1.05
N TYR A 114 20.20 1.99 0.22
CA TYR A 114 20.39 3.36 0.71
C TYR A 114 21.81 3.85 0.51
N GLU A 115 22.78 2.99 0.82
CA GLU A 115 24.20 3.32 0.65
C GLU A 115 24.54 3.59 -0.83
N LEU A 116 24.07 2.74 -1.75
CA LEU A 116 24.27 2.89 -3.18
C LEU A 116 23.65 4.20 -3.70
N HIS A 117 22.43 4.54 -3.26
CA HIS A 117 21.78 5.80 -3.64
C HIS A 117 22.55 7.02 -3.12
N ASN A 118 23.07 6.95 -1.90
CA ASN A 118 23.89 8.03 -1.34
C ASN A 118 25.22 8.21 -2.12
N ILE A 119 25.86 7.12 -2.52
CA ILE A 119 27.07 7.16 -3.38
C ILE A 119 26.71 7.76 -4.73
N ALA A 120 25.61 7.31 -5.36
CA ALA A 120 25.16 7.84 -6.66
C ALA A 120 24.85 9.34 -6.58
N MET A 121 24.18 9.80 -5.50
CA MET A 121 23.93 11.22 -5.27
C MET A 121 25.23 12.02 -5.23
N GLY A 122 26.22 11.57 -4.47
CA GLY A 122 27.53 12.24 -4.38
C GLY A 122 28.24 12.30 -5.72
N ILE A 123 28.22 11.21 -6.50
CA ILE A 123 28.80 11.16 -7.86
C ILE A 123 28.09 12.15 -8.78
N TYR A 124 26.76 12.16 -8.84
CA TYR A 124 26.00 13.09 -9.69
C TYR A 124 26.24 14.55 -9.29
N GLN A 125 26.29 14.85 -7.99
CA GLN A 125 26.59 16.19 -7.50
C GLN A 125 28.00 16.65 -7.92
N GLN A 126 29.00 15.78 -7.80
CA GLN A 126 30.37 16.06 -8.25
C GLN A 126 30.43 16.27 -9.76
N GLN A 127 29.70 15.49 -10.55
CA GLN A 127 29.65 15.64 -12.00
C GLN A 127 29.03 16.98 -12.43
N LEU A 128 28.05 17.52 -11.72
CA LEU A 128 27.46 18.82 -12.02
C LEU A 128 28.50 19.96 -12.02
N PHE A 129 29.47 19.88 -11.13
CA PHE A 129 30.52 20.91 -11.01
C PHE A 129 31.80 20.56 -11.77
N SER A 130 31.83 19.46 -12.53
CA SER A 130 32.92 19.09 -13.45
C SER A 130 32.79 19.78 -14.81
N GLU A 131 33.81 19.65 -15.66
CA GLU A 131 33.76 20.14 -17.05
C GLU A 131 32.56 19.54 -17.83
N LYS A 132 32.27 18.26 -17.64
CA LYS A 132 31.12 17.56 -18.27
C LYS A 132 29.77 18.13 -17.84
N GLY A 133 29.68 18.67 -16.65
CA GLY A 133 28.46 19.25 -16.11
C GLY A 133 28.19 20.70 -16.44
N GLN A 134 29.15 21.40 -17.12
CA GLN A 134 29.00 22.83 -17.41
C GLN A 134 27.70 23.19 -18.16
N PRO A 135 27.23 22.44 -19.18
CA PRO A 135 25.95 22.74 -19.83
C PRO A 135 24.76 22.68 -18.88
N ALA A 136 24.75 21.69 -17.96
CA ALA A 136 23.72 21.55 -16.94
C ALA A 136 23.76 22.71 -15.92
N LEU A 137 24.97 23.07 -15.48
CA LEU A 137 25.19 24.17 -14.54
C LEU A 137 24.77 25.52 -15.14
N GLU A 138 25.11 25.77 -16.40
CA GLU A 138 24.69 27.00 -17.12
C GLU A 138 23.16 27.05 -17.27
N TYR A 139 22.54 25.93 -17.62
CA TYR A 139 21.09 25.83 -17.68
C TYR A 139 20.43 26.22 -16.35
N LEU A 140 20.92 25.67 -15.22
CA LEU A 140 20.42 25.96 -13.89
C LEU A 140 20.67 27.42 -13.47
N LYS A 141 21.84 27.97 -13.80
CA LYS A 141 22.18 29.39 -13.58
C LYS A 141 21.27 30.33 -14.39
N LYS A 142 20.99 30.02 -15.66
CA LYS A 142 20.04 30.80 -16.48
C LYS A 142 18.65 30.83 -15.89
N ARG A 143 18.26 29.75 -15.20
CA ARG A 143 17.03 29.70 -14.41
C ARG A 143 17.14 30.38 -13.03
N GLY A 144 18.27 31.03 -12.72
CA GLY A 144 18.47 31.80 -11.50
C GLY A 144 18.66 30.94 -10.23
N PHE A 145 19.01 29.66 -10.35
CA PHE A 145 19.33 28.82 -9.19
C PHE A 145 20.77 29.04 -8.73
N SER A 146 20.94 29.42 -7.47
CA SER A 146 22.26 29.66 -6.88
C SER A 146 23.01 28.37 -6.58
N LYS A 147 24.34 28.44 -6.47
CA LYS A 147 25.16 27.29 -6.12
C LYS A 147 24.82 26.74 -4.73
N GLU A 148 24.47 27.61 -3.80
CA GLU A 148 24.06 27.26 -2.42
C GLU A 148 22.78 26.42 -2.46
N LEU A 149 21.78 26.83 -3.25
CA LEU A 149 20.54 26.07 -3.44
C LEU A 149 20.83 24.70 -4.06
N LEU A 150 21.64 24.65 -5.11
CA LEU A 150 22.02 23.39 -5.78
C LEU A 150 22.71 22.42 -4.82
N ASN A 151 23.56 22.93 -3.93
CA ASN A 151 24.21 22.13 -2.91
C ASN A 151 23.23 21.69 -1.83
N GLN A 152 22.36 22.57 -1.38
CA GLN A 152 21.34 22.27 -0.36
C GLN A 152 20.45 21.10 -0.78
N PHE A 153 20.02 21.08 -2.03
CA PHE A 153 19.17 20.01 -2.59
C PHE A 153 19.96 18.89 -3.26
N SER A 154 21.30 18.91 -3.14
CA SER A 154 22.21 17.91 -3.73
C SER A 154 21.94 17.67 -5.23
N ILE A 155 21.58 18.74 -5.96
CA ILE A 155 21.32 18.66 -7.40
C ILE A 155 22.59 18.21 -8.12
N GLY A 156 22.46 17.26 -9.04
CA GLY A 156 23.55 16.64 -9.75
C GLY A 156 23.40 16.63 -11.27
N TYR A 157 24.33 15.97 -11.93
CA TYR A 157 24.29 15.72 -13.37
C TYR A 157 24.73 14.28 -13.68
N ALA A 158 23.97 13.59 -14.50
CA ALA A 158 24.34 12.33 -15.11
C ALA A 158 24.91 12.60 -16.50
N PRO A 159 26.22 12.35 -16.74
CA PRO A 159 26.86 12.60 -18.04
C PRO A 159 26.22 11.77 -19.16
N ASP A 160 26.45 12.18 -20.41
CA ASP A 160 25.99 11.44 -21.60
C ASP A 160 26.91 10.24 -21.91
N GLU A 161 26.96 9.32 -20.94
CA GLU A 161 27.74 8.08 -21.00
C GLU A 161 26.91 6.92 -20.54
N TRP A 162 27.13 5.74 -21.13
CA TRP A 162 26.34 4.54 -20.85
C TRP A 162 26.67 3.87 -19.50
N ASP A 163 27.82 4.20 -18.90
CA ASP A 163 28.38 3.50 -17.75
C ASP A 163 29.19 4.42 -16.81
N SER A 164 28.88 5.73 -16.82
CA SER A 164 29.55 6.74 -15.98
C SER A 164 29.39 6.47 -14.50
N LEU A 165 28.20 6.06 -14.04
CA LEU A 165 27.93 5.72 -12.66
C LEU A 165 28.44 4.31 -12.32
N ILE A 166 28.09 3.30 -13.13
CA ILE A 166 28.40 1.89 -12.79
C ILE A 166 29.91 1.65 -12.69
N ARG A 167 30.74 2.35 -13.48
CA ARG A 167 32.21 2.26 -13.40
C ARG A 167 32.79 2.74 -12.07
N GLN A 168 32.08 3.61 -11.34
CA GLN A 168 32.51 4.18 -10.08
C GLN A 168 31.98 3.39 -8.87
N ILE A 169 31.14 2.38 -9.10
CA ILE A 169 30.61 1.52 -8.05
C ILE A 169 31.51 0.31 -7.87
N ASP A 170 31.91 0.04 -6.62
CA ASP A 170 32.70 -1.15 -6.29
C ASP A 170 31.86 -2.43 -6.49
N PRO A 171 32.20 -3.28 -7.46
CA PRO A 171 31.44 -4.49 -7.76
C PRO A 171 31.51 -5.55 -6.65
N LYS A 172 32.48 -5.45 -5.71
CA LYS A 172 32.59 -6.35 -4.56
C LYS A 172 31.67 -5.97 -3.42
N ARG A 173 31.25 -4.70 -3.37
CA ARG A 173 30.43 -4.15 -2.29
C ARG A 173 28.94 -4.38 -2.50
N PHE A 174 28.49 -4.38 -3.76
CA PHE A 174 27.07 -4.48 -4.11
C PHE A 174 26.81 -5.72 -4.94
N SER A 175 25.94 -6.60 -4.45
CA SER A 175 25.53 -7.80 -5.16
C SER A 175 24.78 -7.47 -6.46
N ALA A 176 24.74 -8.42 -7.39
CA ALA A 176 23.97 -8.28 -8.63
C ALA A 176 22.50 -7.95 -8.36
N LYS A 177 21.92 -8.52 -7.31
CA LYS A 177 20.53 -8.28 -6.87
C LYS A 177 20.32 -6.84 -6.41
N VAL A 178 21.21 -6.29 -5.57
CA VAL A 178 21.12 -4.91 -5.08
C VAL A 178 21.22 -3.91 -6.24
N LEU A 179 22.15 -4.13 -7.17
CA LEU A 179 22.28 -3.27 -8.37
C LEU A 179 21.01 -3.31 -9.24
N GLU A 180 20.40 -4.46 -9.42
CA GLU A 180 19.15 -4.62 -10.18
C GLU A 180 17.96 -3.94 -9.49
N GLN A 181 17.82 -4.12 -8.18
CA GLN A 181 16.74 -3.55 -7.39
C GLN A 181 16.87 -2.04 -7.14
N SER A 182 18.05 -1.45 -7.41
CA SER A 182 18.30 -0.03 -7.16
C SER A 182 17.51 0.92 -8.07
N GLY A 183 17.09 0.48 -9.25
CA GLY A 183 16.49 1.34 -10.26
C GLY A 183 17.46 2.35 -10.89
N LEU A 184 18.76 2.30 -10.58
CA LEU A 184 19.82 3.14 -11.13
C LEU A 184 20.38 2.59 -12.44
N PHE A 185 20.18 1.31 -12.70
CA PHE A 185 20.74 0.60 -13.84
C PHE A 185 19.68 -0.11 -14.66
N VAL A 186 19.98 -0.36 -15.93
CA VAL A 186 19.17 -1.17 -16.85
C VAL A 186 20.03 -2.31 -17.41
N SER A 187 19.44 -3.49 -17.56
CA SER A 187 20.12 -4.64 -18.15
C SER A 187 20.01 -4.60 -19.67
N ALA A 188 21.15 -4.57 -20.38
CA ALA A 188 21.19 -4.74 -21.83
C ALA A 188 21.09 -6.23 -22.15
N LYS A 189 19.91 -6.70 -22.61
CA LYS A 189 19.63 -8.14 -22.91
C LYS A 189 20.63 -8.80 -23.85
N GLU A 190 21.18 -8.04 -24.81
CA GLU A 190 22.08 -8.59 -25.84
C GLU A 190 23.56 -8.68 -25.42
N ARG A 191 23.98 -8.03 -24.33
CA ARG A 191 25.40 -7.91 -23.95
C ARG A 191 25.74 -8.37 -22.55
N ASN A 192 24.80 -8.90 -21.78
CA ASN A 192 24.96 -9.27 -20.35
C ASN A 192 25.69 -8.17 -19.52
N ARG A 193 25.45 -6.89 -19.88
CA ARG A 193 26.07 -5.70 -19.29
C ARG A 193 25.01 -4.80 -18.68
N ARG A 194 25.33 -4.22 -17.52
CA ARG A 194 24.49 -3.15 -16.92
C ARG A 194 24.91 -1.81 -17.46
N LEU A 195 23.92 -0.97 -17.73
CA LEU A 195 24.07 0.39 -18.22
C LEU A 195 23.39 1.34 -17.24
N ASP A 196 23.87 2.58 -17.18
CA ASP A 196 23.27 3.64 -16.38
C ASP A 196 21.88 3.99 -16.92
N ARG A 197 20.90 4.07 -16.02
CA ARG A 197 19.52 4.45 -16.37
C ARG A 197 19.43 5.92 -16.77
N PHE A 198 20.16 6.77 -16.05
CA PHE A 198 20.14 8.21 -16.28
C PHE A 198 21.38 8.64 -17.06
N ARG A 199 21.16 9.34 -18.17
CA ARG A 199 22.21 9.86 -19.04
C ARG A 199 21.78 11.22 -19.59
N ASN A 200 22.72 12.15 -19.73
CA ASN A 200 22.49 13.52 -20.19
C ASN A 200 21.34 14.22 -19.47
N ARG A 201 21.29 14.08 -18.11
CA ARG A 201 20.19 14.61 -17.31
C ARG A 201 20.68 15.34 -16.08
N ILE A 202 20.01 16.45 -15.75
CA ILE A 202 20.07 17.08 -14.43
C ILE A 202 19.36 16.17 -13.45
N MET A 203 20.01 15.85 -12.34
CA MET A 203 19.56 14.87 -11.36
C MET A 203 19.01 15.56 -10.12
N PHE A 204 17.78 15.19 -9.74
CA PHE A 204 17.06 15.66 -8.56
C PHE A 204 16.93 14.49 -7.59
N PRO A 205 17.72 14.44 -6.49
CA PRO A 205 17.59 13.40 -5.49
C PRO A 205 16.26 13.51 -4.77
N ILE A 206 15.59 12.39 -4.60
CA ILE A 206 14.31 12.28 -3.88
C ILE A 206 14.60 11.68 -2.52
N PHE A 207 14.19 12.38 -1.45
CA PHE A 207 14.43 11.99 -0.07
C PHE A 207 13.15 11.43 0.57
N ASN A 208 13.31 10.45 1.45
CA ASN A 208 12.25 10.07 2.37
C ASN A 208 12.18 11.04 3.56
N LEU A 209 11.16 10.90 4.42
CA LEU A 209 10.96 11.77 5.59
C LEU A 209 12.12 11.73 6.62
N ALA A 210 12.95 10.69 6.57
CA ALA A 210 14.14 10.54 7.42
C ALA A 210 15.40 11.21 6.79
N GLY A 211 15.28 11.90 5.65
CA GLY A 211 16.39 12.58 4.98
C GLY A 211 17.35 11.65 4.23
N ARG A 212 16.94 10.39 3.96
CA ARG A 212 17.74 9.47 3.13
C ARG A 212 17.29 9.52 1.69
N VAL A 213 18.25 9.58 0.76
CA VAL A 213 17.95 9.52 -0.67
C VAL A 213 17.44 8.13 -1.04
N VAL A 214 16.28 8.09 -1.71
CA VAL A 214 15.57 6.84 -2.07
C VAL A 214 15.40 6.66 -3.58
N ALA A 215 15.49 7.76 -4.34
CA ALA A 215 15.25 7.76 -5.78
C ALA A 215 15.83 9.03 -6.43
N PHE A 216 15.70 9.11 -7.74
CA PHE A 216 16.10 10.28 -8.51
C PHE A 216 15.05 10.61 -9.58
N GLY A 217 14.85 11.92 -9.80
CA GLY A 217 14.29 12.47 -11.02
C GLY A 217 15.41 12.96 -11.93
N GLY A 218 15.30 12.73 -13.22
CA GLY A 218 16.28 13.16 -14.21
C GLY A 218 15.64 14.00 -15.30
N ARG A 219 16.00 15.28 -15.44
CA ARG A 219 15.56 16.17 -16.52
C ARG A 219 16.56 16.18 -17.65
N THR A 220 16.13 15.85 -18.88
CA THR A 220 16.99 15.89 -20.06
C THR A 220 17.42 17.33 -20.41
N LEU A 221 18.64 17.46 -20.94
CA LEU A 221 19.13 18.67 -21.59
C LEU A 221 18.88 18.63 -23.10
N ASP A 222 18.56 17.47 -23.66
CA ASP A 222 18.25 17.28 -25.06
C ASP A 222 16.80 17.66 -25.36
N SER A 223 16.62 18.63 -26.26
CA SER A 223 15.29 19.09 -26.70
C SER A 223 14.57 18.09 -27.62
N GLN A 224 15.30 17.12 -28.19
CA GLN A 224 14.73 16.09 -29.08
C GLN A 224 14.25 14.86 -28.34
N GLU A 225 14.56 14.73 -27.04
CA GLU A 225 14.12 13.58 -26.27
C GLU A 225 12.66 13.74 -25.83
N GLU A 226 11.78 12.78 -26.18
CA GLU A 226 10.34 12.80 -25.89
C GLU A 226 10.07 12.89 -24.37
N ALA A 227 10.85 12.19 -23.57
CA ALA A 227 10.68 12.17 -22.13
C ALA A 227 11.50 13.28 -21.44
N LYS A 228 10.92 14.49 -21.33
CA LYS A 228 11.53 15.63 -20.62
C LYS A 228 12.01 15.25 -19.21
N TYR A 229 11.24 14.46 -18.48
CA TYR A 229 11.58 13.94 -17.16
C TYR A 229 11.54 12.41 -17.14
N LEU A 230 12.55 11.81 -16.52
CA LEU A 230 12.65 10.38 -16.23
C LEU A 230 12.81 10.20 -14.73
N ASN A 231 11.95 9.41 -14.11
CA ASN A 231 12.04 9.09 -12.68
C ASN A 231 12.54 7.66 -12.45
N SER A 232 13.09 7.41 -11.26
CA SER A 232 13.34 6.06 -10.78
C SER A 232 12.05 5.24 -10.82
N PRO A 233 12.13 3.93 -11.11
CA PRO A 233 11.01 3.00 -10.94
C PRO A 233 10.72 2.78 -9.45
N GLU A 234 9.64 2.08 -9.14
CA GLU A 234 9.40 1.52 -7.80
C GLU A 234 10.58 0.63 -7.38
N THR A 235 11.01 0.75 -6.13
CA THR A 235 12.11 -0.03 -5.57
C THR A 235 11.78 -0.44 -4.12
N PRO A 236 12.52 -1.36 -3.49
CA PRO A 236 12.30 -1.70 -2.09
C PRO A 236 12.42 -0.51 -1.11
N ILE A 237 13.10 0.57 -1.51
CA ILE A 237 13.29 1.79 -0.71
C ILE A 237 12.52 3.01 -1.23
N TYR A 238 11.84 2.91 -2.36
CA TYR A 238 11.11 4.01 -2.98
C TYR A 238 9.68 3.64 -3.32
N PHE A 239 8.74 4.32 -2.70
CA PHE A 239 7.32 4.23 -3.00
C PHE A 239 6.88 5.52 -3.70
N LYS A 240 6.85 5.47 -5.04
CA LYS A 240 6.60 6.63 -5.90
C LYS A 240 5.26 7.29 -5.61
N SER A 241 4.21 6.46 -5.44
CA SER A 241 2.84 6.93 -5.17
C SER A 241 2.64 7.55 -3.78
N GLY A 242 3.61 7.43 -2.87
CA GLY A 242 3.54 8.01 -1.51
C GLY A 242 4.67 8.99 -1.19
N THR A 243 5.51 9.34 -2.17
CA THR A 243 6.65 10.22 -1.94
C THR A 243 6.46 11.55 -2.67
N LEU A 244 6.48 12.64 -1.91
CA LEU A 244 6.43 14.00 -2.44
C LEU A 244 7.83 14.63 -2.39
N TYR A 245 8.25 15.22 -3.50
CA TYR A 245 9.54 15.91 -3.59
C TYR A 245 9.54 17.17 -2.72
N GLY A 246 10.61 17.37 -1.99
CA GLY A 246 10.81 18.52 -1.11
C GLY A 246 10.09 18.44 0.24
N LEU A 247 9.25 17.42 0.49
CA LEU A 247 8.51 17.31 1.75
C LEU A 247 9.44 17.21 2.97
N GLU A 248 10.57 16.53 2.83
CA GLU A 248 11.57 16.42 3.91
C GLU A 248 12.06 17.81 4.34
N ASN A 249 12.36 18.70 3.39
CA ASN A 249 12.83 20.05 3.64
C ASN A 249 11.71 20.98 4.13
N SER A 250 10.48 20.80 3.62
CA SER A 250 9.35 21.70 3.83
C SER A 250 8.47 21.34 5.03
N LYS A 251 8.60 20.11 5.57
CA LYS A 251 7.71 19.58 6.63
C LYS A 251 7.54 20.51 7.82
N ASN A 252 8.61 21.16 8.28
CA ASN A 252 8.55 22.05 9.43
C ASN A 252 7.77 23.34 9.11
N ALA A 253 7.99 23.97 7.96
CA ALA A 253 7.27 25.15 7.51
C ALA A 253 5.78 24.83 7.29
N ILE A 254 5.49 23.67 6.71
CA ILE A 254 4.12 23.17 6.51
C ILE A 254 3.40 22.97 7.85
N GLN A 255 4.03 22.30 8.81
CA GLN A 255 3.45 22.04 10.13
C GLN A 255 3.18 23.32 10.91
N GLN A 256 4.11 24.30 10.85
CA GLN A 256 3.95 25.61 11.50
C GLN A 256 2.79 26.40 10.89
N GLY A 257 2.71 26.45 9.55
CA GLY A 257 1.65 27.15 8.82
C GLY A 257 0.35 26.35 8.69
N LYS A 258 0.37 25.02 8.95
CA LYS A 258 -0.71 24.07 8.66
C LYS A 258 -1.20 24.13 7.21
N GLU A 259 -0.35 24.58 6.32
CA GLU A 259 -0.64 24.84 4.92
C GLU A 259 0.53 24.37 4.06
N ALA A 260 0.23 23.68 2.94
CA ALA A 260 1.23 23.31 1.94
C ALA A 260 0.83 23.82 0.56
N ILE A 261 1.83 24.24 -0.22
CA ILE A 261 1.66 24.58 -1.64
C ILE A 261 2.12 23.38 -2.46
N LEU A 262 1.22 22.83 -3.26
CA LEU A 262 1.50 21.68 -4.11
C LEU A 262 1.70 22.13 -5.56
N VAL A 263 2.85 21.78 -6.12
CA VAL A 263 3.23 22.05 -7.52
C VAL A 263 3.50 20.75 -8.29
N GLU A 264 3.67 20.84 -9.61
CA GLU A 264 3.87 19.65 -10.45
C GLU A 264 5.32 19.18 -10.48
N GLY A 265 6.27 20.11 -10.66
CA GLY A 265 7.65 19.79 -11.05
C GLY A 265 8.72 20.10 -10.01
N TYR A 266 9.89 19.53 -10.25
CA TYR A 266 11.09 19.76 -9.42
C TYR A 266 11.55 21.23 -9.48
N THR A 267 11.51 21.84 -10.66
CA THR A 267 11.94 23.23 -10.88
C THR A 267 11.00 24.21 -10.22
N ASP A 268 9.70 23.94 -10.23
CA ASP A 268 8.68 24.78 -9.60
C ASP A 268 8.87 24.81 -8.08
N PHE A 269 9.09 23.61 -7.49
CA PHE A 269 9.45 23.49 -6.08
C PHE A 269 10.72 24.30 -5.75
N LEU A 270 11.80 24.12 -6.50
CA LEU A 270 13.06 24.82 -6.25
C LEU A 270 12.90 26.35 -6.38
N ARG A 271 12.08 26.81 -7.31
CA ARG A 271 11.77 28.23 -7.48
C ARG A 271 11.03 28.81 -6.28
N LEU A 272 9.97 28.15 -5.86
CA LEU A 272 9.22 28.57 -4.66
C LEU A 272 10.13 28.62 -3.44
N TYR A 273 10.87 27.56 -3.21
CA TYR A 273 11.79 27.45 -2.07
C TYR A 273 12.88 28.53 -2.09
N SER A 274 13.53 28.75 -3.25
CA SER A 274 14.54 29.82 -3.42
C SER A 274 13.99 31.22 -3.26
N SER A 275 12.69 31.40 -3.51
CA SER A 275 11.98 32.67 -3.27
C SER A 275 11.55 32.84 -1.81
N GLY A 276 11.91 31.92 -0.91
CA GLY A 276 11.57 31.93 0.50
C GLY A 276 10.13 31.47 0.79
N ILE A 277 9.53 30.66 -0.10
CA ILE A 277 8.23 30.00 0.09
C ILE A 277 8.54 28.54 0.42
N GLU A 278 8.82 28.29 1.70
CA GLU A 278 9.41 27.03 2.17
C GLU A 278 8.36 25.93 2.45
N ASN A 279 7.07 26.23 2.37
CA ASN A 279 5.97 25.29 2.56
C ASN A 279 5.51 24.61 1.24
N ALA A 280 6.37 24.58 0.23
CA ALA A 280 6.08 23.95 -1.06
C ALA A 280 6.44 22.47 -1.08
N VAL A 281 5.74 21.68 -1.91
CA VAL A 281 6.05 20.29 -2.25
C VAL A 281 5.68 20.00 -3.70
N ALA A 282 6.30 18.98 -4.33
CA ALA A 282 5.94 18.61 -5.70
C ALA A 282 5.54 17.14 -5.84
N SER A 283 4.58 16.87 -6.74
CA SER A 283 4.19 15.51 -7.14
C SER A 283 5.16 14.85 -8.13
N SER A 284 6.03 15.66 -8.76
CA SER A 284 7.22 15.28 -9.54
C SER A 284 6.97 14.26 -10.65
N GLY A 285 6.06 14.58 -11.57
CA GLY A 285 5.77 13.76 -12.75
C GLY A 285 4.96 12.50 -12.44
N THR A 286 4.26 12.49 -11.31
CA THR A 286 3.24 11.51 -10.96
C THR A 286 1.93 12.24 -10.71
N ALA A 287 0.82 11.77 -11.29
CA ALA A 287 -0.48 12.32 -10.93
C ALA A 287 -0.71 12.18 -9.41
N LEU A 288 -1.20 13.25 -8.79
CA LEU A 288 -1.54 13.21 -7.37
C LEU A 288 -2.57 12.11 -7.10
N ASN A 289 -2.32 11.29 -6.10
CA ASN A 289 -3.21 10.21 -5.70
C ASN A 289 -3.53 10.28 -4.20
N PHE A 290 -4.39 9.38 -3.74
CA PHE A 290 -4.83 9.35 -2.34
C PHE A 290 -3.70 9.10 -1.33
N HIS A 291 -2.61 8.40 -1.70
CA HIS A 291 -1.45 8.22 -0.81
C HIS A 291 -0.75 9.55 -0.57
N HIS A 292 -0.51 10.34 -1.63
CA HIS A 292 0.05 11.68 -1.52
C HIS A 292 -0.85 12.58 -0.64
N ALA A 293 -2.18 12.54 -0.83
CA ALA A 293 -3.12 13.30 -0.05
C ALA A 293 -3.07 12.95 1.45
N ARG A 294 -2.98 11.66 1.77
CA ARG A 294 -2.82 11.17 3.16
C ARG A 294 -1.50 11.59 3.79
N VAL A 295 -0.41 11.54 3.02
CA VAL A 295 0.88 12.04 3.50
C VAL A 295 0.78 13.53 3.82
N LEU A 296 0.20 14.34 2.92
CA LEU A 296 0.01 15.78 3.15
C LEU A 296 -0.87 16.07 4.38
N LYS A 297 -1.94 15.32 4.57
CA LYS A 297 -2.87 15.47 5.70
C LYS A 297 -2.21 15.32 7.07
N ARG A 298 -1.09 14.60 7.16
CA ARG A 298 -0.31 14.49 8.42
C ARG A 298 0.38 15.79 8.81
N PHE A 299 0.64 16.67 7.84
CA PHE A 299 1.44 17.88 8.04
C PHE A 299 0.61 19.16 7.88
N ALA A 300 -0.42 19.16 7.01
CA ALA A 300 -1.21 20.31 6.65
C ALA A 300 -2.71 20.02 6.75
N ALA A 301 -3.49 21.00 7.19
CA ALA A 301 -4.95 20.99 7.09
C ALA A 301 -5.43 21.59 5.76
N LYS A 302 -4.64 22.50 5.18
CA LYS A 302 -4.94 23.22 3.95
C LYS A 302 -3.87 22.98 2.88
N ILE A 303 -4.31 22.70 1.66
CA ILE A 303 -3.46 22.54 0.48
C ILE A 303 -3.82 23.59 -0.55
N ILE A 304 -2.82 24.30 -1.03
CA ILE A 304 -2.96 25.24 -2.13
C ILE A 304 -2.35 24.60 -3.39
N LEU A 305 -3.19 24.31 -4.37
CA LEU A 305 -2.76 23.84 -5.67
C LEU A 305 -2.21 25.01 -6.49
N CYS A 306 -0.99 24.90 -6.99
CA CYS A 306 -0.35 25.87 -7.87
C CYS A 306 0.30 25.12 -9.03
N TYR A 307 -0.52 24.69 -9.98
CA TYR A 307 -0.11 23.97 -11.18
C TYR A 307 0.03 24.91 -12.38
N ASP A 308 0.50 24.39 -13.51
CA ASP A 308 0.69 25.16 -14.74
C ASP A 308 -0.63 25.83 -15.16
N GLY A 309 -0.56 27.05 -15.69
CA GLY A 309 -1.75 27.83 -16.09
C GLY A 309 -2.43 27.32 -17.35
N ASP A 310 -1.78 26.41 -18.12
CA ASP A 310 -2.29 25.84 -19.36
C ASP A 310 -3.47 24.85 -19.15
N GLU A 311 -4.06 24.36 -20.23
CA GLU A 311 -5.21 23.44 -20.18
C GLU A 311 -4.84 22.10 -19.51
N ALA A 312 -3.60 21.61 -19.69
CA ALA A 312 -3.14 20.37 -19.10
C ALA A 312 -2.99 20.50 -17.58
N GLY A 313 -2.36 21.59 -17.09
CA GLY A 313 -2.23 21.91 -15.68
C GLY A 313 -3.58 22.17 -15.00
N GLN A 314 -4.53 22.79 -15.71
CA GLN A 314 -5.90 22.96 -15.19
C GLN A 314 -6.63 21.62 -15.04
N LYS A 315 -6.48 20.67 -15.97
CA LYS A 315 -7.02 19.30 -15.83
C LYS A 315 -6.34 18.51 -14.70
N ALA A 316 -5.05 18.74 -14.50
CA ALA A 316 -4.31 18.16 -13.39
C ALA A 316 -4.79 18.75 -12.04
N THR A 317 -5.04 20.08 -11.97
CA THR A 317 -5.64 20.77 -10.82
C THR A 317 -6.99 20.17 -10.44
N GLU A 318 -7.86 19.90 -11.41
CA GLU A 318 -9.18 19.28 -11.15
C GLU A 318 -9.03 17.90 -10.49
N ARG A 319 -8.20 17.04 -11.09
CA ARG A 319 -7.98 15.69 -10.54
C ARG A 319 -7.38 15.74 -9.15
N ALA A 320 -6.36 16.57 -8.95
CA ALA A 320 -5.71 16.74 -7.66
C ALA A 320 -6.64 17.30 -6.60
N GLY A 321 -7.47 18.30 -6.96
CA GLY A 321 -8.43 18.92 -6.06
C GLY A 321 -9.45 17.92 -5.52
N PHE A 322 -10.04 17.10 -6.37
CA PHE A 322 -10.96 16.05 -5.92
C PHE A 322 -10.29 15.00 -5.05
N VAL A 323 -9.07 14.57 -5.38
CA VAL A 323 -8.31 13.60 -4.56
C VAL A 323 -8.08 14.15 -3.15
N LEU A 324 -7.67 15.41 -3.02
CA LEU A 324 -7.44 16.06 -1.73
C LEU A 324 -8.74 16.26 -0.95
N LEU A 325 -9.79 16.71 -1.62
CA LEU A 325 -11.11 16.94 -1.03
C LEU A 325 -11.72 15.64 -0.47
N LYS A 326 -11.59 14.52 -1.20
CA LYS A 326 -12.06 13.19 -0.75
C LYS A 326 -11.40 12.75 0.54
N GLU A 327 -10.13 13.10 0.74
CA GLU A 327 -9.40 12.84 1.99
C GLU A 327 -9.72 13.88 3.10
N GLY A 328 -10.55 14.89 2.83
CA GLY A 328 -11.04 15.86 3.81
C GLY A 328 -10.05 16.98 4.12
N LEU A 329 -9.25 17.39 3.14
CA LEU A 329 -8.37 18.55 3.20
C LEU A 329 -9.11 19.81 2.72
N ASP A 330 -8.79 20.98 3.29
CA ASP A 330 -9.15 22.27 2.72
C ASP A 330 -8.30 22.52 1.48
N VAL A 331 -8.94 22.70 0.32
CA VAL A 331 -8.24 22.82 -0.96
C VAL A 331 -8.51 24.16 -1.59
N ARG A 332 -7.44 24.91 -1.91
CA ARG A 332 -7.49 26.17 -2.63
C ARG A 332 -6.67 26.10 -3.91
N VAL A 333 -6.94 27.00 -4.84
CA VAL A 333 -6.31 27.01 -6.16
C VAL A 333 -5.71 28.38 -6.45
N ILE A 334 -4.39 28.44 -6.66
CA ILE A 334 -3.74 29.59 -7.29
C ILE A 334 -3.86 29.39 -8.81
N GLN A 335 -4.55 30.32 -9.45
CA GLN A 335 -4.66 30.35 -10.90
C GLN A 335 -3.58 31.26 -11.47
N LEU A 336 -2.61 30.66 -12.16
CA LEU A 336 -1.59 31.39 -12.91
C LEU A 336 -2.12 31.79 -14.29
N PRO A 337 -1.50 32.80 -14.95
CA PRO A 337 -1.72 33.07 -16.37
C PRO A 337 -1.50 31.81 -17.23
N PRO A 338 -2.24 31.64 -18.37
CA PRO A 338 -2.17 30.43 -19.19
C PRO A 338 -0.77 30.08 -19.73
N GLU A 339 0.10 31.09 -19.86
CA GLU A 339 1.49 30.96 -20.37
C GLU A 339 2.51 30.73 -19.25
N ASP A 340 2.11 30.74 -18.00
CA ASP A 340 3.01 30.62 -16.85
C ASP A 340 2.85 29.30 -16.10
N ASP A 341 3.99 28.77 -15.69
CA ASP A 341 4.16 27.80 -14.61
C ASP A 341 4.69 28.52 -13.35
N PRO A 342 4.73 27.88 -12.18
CA PRO A 342 5.22 28.52 -10.95
C PRO A 342 6.64 29.07 -11.06
N ASP A 343 7.55 28.39 -11.82
CA ASP A 343 8.91 28.85 -12.04
C ASP A 343 8.95 30.11 -12.92
N SER A 344 8.26 30.11 -14.05
CA SER A 344 8.20 31.26 -14.95
C SER A 344 7.52 32.47 -14.31
N TYR A 345 6.44 32.25 -13.55
CA TYR A 345 5.75 33.31 -12.82
C TYR A 345 6.67 34.02 -11.82
N LEU A 346 7.33 33.25 -10.93
CA LEU A 346 8.25 33.84 -9.94
C LEU A 346 9.57 34.34 -10.53
N SER A 347 9.88 34.05 -11.80
CA SER A 347 10.99 34.67 -12.51
C SER A 347 10.67 36.10 -12.97
N LYS A 348 9.37 36.44 -13.13
CA LYS A 348 8.87 37.72 -13.59
C LYS A 348 8.28 38.57 -12.45
N HIS A 349 7.86 37.93 -11.37
CA HIS A 349 7.12 38.55 -10.27
C HIS A 349 7.82 38.33 -8.93
N THR A 350 7.54 39.25 -8.00
CA THR A 350 8.10 39.19 -6.64
C THR A 350 7.37 38.18 -5.76
N LYS A 351 8.03 37.74 -4.68
CA LYS A 351 7.39 36.94 -3.61
C LYS A 351 6.11 37.58 -3.10
N GLY A 352 6.07 38.91 -2.92
CA GLY A 352 4.89 39.60 -2.41
C GLY A 352 3.68 39.55 -3.35
N GLU A 353 3.92 39.56 -4.68
CA GLU A 353 2.85 39.37 -5.67
C GLU A 353 2.31 37.95 -5.65
N PHE A 354 3.19 36.94 -5.55
CA PHE A 354 2.77 35.55 -5.39
C PHE A 354 1.96 35.34 -4.08
N GLN A 355 2.40 35.95 -2.97
CA GLN A 355 1.66 35.88 -1.71
C GLN A 355 0.26 36.50 -1.80
N LYS A 356 0.07 37.53 -2.61
CA LYS A 356 -1.29 38.08 -2.87
C LYS A 356 -2.16 37.08 -3.61
N LEU A 357 -1.62 36.36 -4.61
CA LEU A 357 -2.34 35.27 -5.27
C LEU A 357 -2.70 34.16 -4.27
N GLN A 358 -1.75 33.78 -3.40
CA GLN A 358 -1.95 32.79 -2.36
C GLN A 358 -3.09 33.18 -1.39
N GLN A 359 -3.10 34.43 -0.91
CA GLN A 359 -4.13 34.94 -0.02
C GLN A 359 -5.51 35.05 -0.70
N GLY A 360 -5.53 35.41 -1.98
CA GLY A 360 -6.74 35.50 -2.80
C GLY A 360 -7.19 34.18 -3.44
N ALA A 361 -6.50 33.06 -3.18
CA ALA A 361 -6.79 31.77 -3.79
C ALA A 361 -8.22 31.29 -3.41
N PRO A 362 -9.13 31.11 -4.38
CA PRO A 362 -10.47 30.61 -4.13
C PRO A 362 -10.43 29.17 -3.62
N GLU A 363 -11.50 28.77 -2.93
CA GLU A 363 -11.74 27.37 -2.62
C GLU A 363 -11.90 26.54 -3.89
N PHE A 364 -11.44 25.30 -3.87
CA PHE A 364 -11.42 24.43 -5.05
C PHE A 364 -12.79 24.26 -5.70
N ILE A 365 -13.85 24.07 -4.90
CA ILE A 365 -15.22 23.92 -5.43
C ILE A 365 -15.68 25.21 -6.13
N ASP A 366 -15.36 26.36 -5.56
CA ASP A 366 -15.69 27.66 -6.15
C ASP A 366 -14.95 27.88 -7.48
N TRP A 367 -13.65 27.58 -7.51
CA TRP A 367 -12.84 27.63 -8.72
C TRP A 367 -13.38 26.66 -9.80
N PHE A 368 -13.72 25.42 -9.41
CA PHE A 368 -14.24 24.41 -10.33
C PHE A 368 -15.60 24.81 -10.92
N ILE A 369 -16.51 25.34 -10.09
CA ILE A 369 -17.82 25.81 -10.56
C ILE A 369 -17.65 27.00 -11.54
N ARG A 370 -16.83 28.00 -11.21
CA ARG A 370 -16.58 29.17 -12.09
C ARG A 370 -16.01 28.74 -13.43
N LYS A 371 -15.03 27.86 -13.46
CA LYS A 371 -14.41 27.35 -14.69
C LYS A 371 -15.42 26.77 -15.67
N TYR A 372 -16.46 26.11 -15.16
CA TYR A 372 -17.42 25.41 -16.00
C TYR A 372 -18.76 26.12 -16.17
N ALA A 373 -19.04 27.16 -15.39
CA ALA A 373 -20.31 27.86 -15.46
C ALA A 373 -20.55 28.55 -16.81
N GLU A 374 -19.51 29.14 -17.38
CA GLU A 374 -19.59 29.83 -18.68
C GLU A 374 -19.77 28.90 -19.88
N ALA A 375 -19.17 27.72 -19.83
CA ALA A 375 -19.20 26.76 -20.94
C ALA A 375 -20.52 25.97 -21.04
N ARG A 376 -21.38 25.96 -19.98
CA ARG A 376 -22.54 25.08 -19.88
C ARG A 376 -23.84 25.87 -19.72
N GLN A 377 -24.25 26.54 -20.79
CA GLN A 377 -25.45 27.38 -20.77
C GLN A 377 -26.77 26.60 -20.93
N THR A 378 -26.75 25.39 -21.45
CA THR A 378 -27.96 24.59 -21.65
C THR A 378 -28.37 23.83 -20.38
N PRO A 379 -29.67 23.62 -20.13
CA PRO A 379 -30.14 22.85 -18.98
C PRO A 379 -29.54 21.43 -18.91
N THR A 380 -29.39 20.76 -20.07
CA THR A 380 -28.81 19.42 -20.17
C THR A 380 -27.33 19.41 -19.76
N ALA A 381 -26.55 20.38 -20.26
CA ALA A 381 -25.12 20.48 -19.90
C ALA A 381 -24.93 20.79 -18.40
N LYS A 382 -25.82 21.63 -17.83
CA LYS A 382 -25.84 21.88 -16.37
C LYS A 382 -26.16 20.61 -15.58
N SER A 383 -27.12 19.81 -16.03
CA SER A 383 -27.49 18.55 -15.37
C SER A 383 -26.30 17.57 -15.37
N GLN A 384 -25.63 17.38 -16.52
CA GLN A 384 -24.45 16.52 -16.62
C GLN A 384 -23.30 16.97 -15.72
N PHE A 385 -23.11 18.28 -15.61
CA PHE A 385 -22.11 18.84 -14.71
C PHE A 385 -22.40 18.53 -13.24
N VAL A 386 -23.68 18.71 -12.84
CA VAL A 386 -24.10 18.38 -11.47
C VAL A 386 -23.96 16.88 -11.21
N GLU A 387 -24.27 16.03 -12.16
CA GLU A 387 -24.07 14.58 -12.04
C GLU A 387 -22.59 14.20 -11.86
N GLN A 388 -21.69 14.81 -12.63
CA GLN A 388 -20.26 14.62 -12.48
C GLN A 388 -19.79 15.06 -11.09
N LEU A 389 -20.18 16.26 -10.66
CA LEU A 389 -19.80 16.83 -9.36
C LEU A 389 -20.33 15.97 -8.19
N VAL A 390 -21.58 15.52 -8.29
CA VAL A 390 -22.22 14.63 -7.30
C VAL A 390 -21.47 13.30 -7.18
N THR A 391 -21.01 12.74 -8.31
CA THR A 391 -20.23 11.49 -8.30
C THR A 391 -18.93 11.65 -7.52
N GLU A 392 -18.20 12.75 -7.76
CA GLU A 392 -16.95 13.04 -7.04
C GLU A 392 -17.18 13.29 -5.54
N ILE A 393 -18.26 13.99 -5.19
CA ILE A 393 -18.58 14.32 -3.79
C ILE A 393 -19.09 13.10 -3.02
N ALA A 394 -19.78 12.18 -3.67
CA ALA A 394 -20.23 10.94 -3.04
C ALA A 394 -19.07 10.13 -2.46
N GLU A 395 -17.86 10.29 -3.01
CA GLU A 395 -16.63 9.63 -2.53
C GLU A 395 -15.96 10.34 -1.35
N VAL A 396 -16.41 11.54 -0.96
CA VAL A 396 -15.91 12.25 0.24
C VAL A 396 -16.20 11.39 1.47
N GLN A 397 -15.15 11.00 2.18
CA GLN A 397 -15.23 10.02 3.27
C GLN A 397 -16.03 10.51 4.47
N ASN A 398 -15.79 11.75 4.91
CA ASN A 398 -16.44 12.34 6.06
C ASN A 398 -17.85 12.84 5.69
N PRO A 399 -18.94 12.26 6.28
CA PRO A 399 -20.31 12.67 5.97
C PRO A 399 -20.59 14.16 6.27
N VAL A 400 -20.03 14.69 7.37
CA VAL A 400 -20.26 16.08 7.77
C VAL A 400 -19.60 17.05 6.76
N THR A 401 -18.35 16.76 6.37
CA THR A 401 -17.65 17.53 5.32
C THR A 401 -18.43 17.46 4.01
N ARG A 402 -18.92 16.28 3.64
CA ARG A 402 -19.75 16.10 2.44
C ARG A 402 -21.03 16.93 2.47
N ASP A 403 -21.71 16.97 3.61
CA ASP A 403 -22.95 17.76 3.76
C ASP A 403 -22.67 19.27 3.63
N PHE A 404 -21.56 19.78 4.17
CA PHE A 404 -21.14 21.17 3.97
C PHE A 404 -20.84 21.48 2.49
N ILE A 405 -20.13 20.58 1.79
CA ILE A 405 -19.84 20.72 0.36
C ILE A 405 -21.14 20.71 -0.46
N ILE A 406 -22.10 19.83 -0.13
CA ILE A 406 -23.41 19.76 -0.79
C ILE A 406 -24.15 21.09 -0.64
N LYS A 407 -24.17 21.65 0.57
CA LYS A 407 -24.80 22.93 0.85
C LYS A 407 -24.17 24.05 0.02
N GLU A 408 -22.85 24.15 0.02
CA GLU A 408 -22.11 25.14 -0.76
C GLU A 408 -22.44 25.06 -2.27
N ILE A 409 -22.45 23.85 -2.83
CA ILE A 409 -22.80 23.61 -4.22
C ILE A 409 -24.25 23.99 -4.52
N ALA A 410 -25.18 23.64 -3.62
CA ALA A 410 -26.59 24.00 -3.76
C ALA A 410 -26.78 25.53 -3.83
N GLU A 411 -26.12 26.27 -2.95
CA GLU A 411 -26.12 27.72 -2.92
C GLU A 411 -25.52 28.31 -4.21
N LYS A 412 -24.33 27.88 -4.61
CA LYS A 412 -23.63 28.42 -5.79
C LYS A 412 -24.31 28.11 -7.13
N LEU A 413 -24.96 26.96 -7.25
CA LEU A 413 -25.67 26.56 -8.45
C LEU A 413 -27.15 26.91 -8.43
N ASN A 414 -27.63 27.54 -7.35
CA ASN A 414 -29.03 27.85 -7.12
C ASN A 414 -29.94 26.63 -7.30
N LEU A 415 -29.56 25.50 -6.68
CA LEU A 415 -30.29 24.25 -6.68
C LEU A 415 -30.84 23.97 -5.27
N ARG A 416 -31.90 23.18 -5.19
CA ARG A 416 -32.39 22.67 -3.91
C ARG A 416 -31.42 21.61 -3.36
N GLU A 417 -30.99 21.79 -2.13
CA GLU A 417 -30.06 20.88 -1.43
C GLU A 417 -30.58 19.43 -1.43
N GLU A 418 -31.89 19.23 -1.20
CA GLU A 418 -32.52 17.92 -1.15
C GLU A 418 -32.34 17.13 -2.47
N ARG A 419 -32.27 17.85 -3.62
CA ARG A 419 -32.03 17.20 -4.92
C ARG A 419 -30.61 16.66 -5.04
N ILE A 420 -29.64 17.43 -4.56
CA ILE A 420 -28.22 17.01 -4.58
C ILE A 420 -28.04 15.84 -3.60
N ILE A 421 -28.61 15.93 -2.39
CA ILE A 421 -28.60 14.83 -1.40
C ILE A 421 -29.20 13.56 -1.98
N ALA A 422 -30.34 13.67 -2.67
CA ALA A 422 -31.01 12.51 -3.29
C ALA A 422 -30.11 11.85 -4.37
N GLN A 423 -29.43 12.65 -5.17
CA GLN A 423 -28.50 12.13 -6.18
C GLN A 423 -27.25 11.51 -5.54
N VAL A 424 -26.64 12.16 -4.51
CA VAL A 424 -25.52 11.59 -3.75
C VAL A 424 -25.90 10.25 -3.14
N ARG A 425 -27.08 10.16 -2.51
CA ARG A 425 -27.59 8.88 -1.98
C ARG A 425 -27.76 7.83 -3.08
N ARG A 426 -28.24 8.21 -4.25
CA ARG A 426 -28.39 7.29 -5.41
C ARG A 426 -27.03 6.77 -5.86
N VAL A 427 -26.02 7.62 -6.00
CA VAL A 427 -24.65 7.22 -6.35
C VAL A 427 -24.07 6.29 -5.27
N LEU A 428 -24.23 6.62 -3.99
CA LEU A 428 -23.78 5.76 -2.89
C LEU A 428 -24.49 4.40 -2.86
N HIS A 429 -25.79 4.35 -3.23
CA HIS A 429 -26.52 3.08 -3.36
C HIS A 429 -26.09 2.28 -4.59
N GLN A 430 -25.83 2.94 -5.72
CA GLN A 430 -25.31 2.29 -6.92
C GLN A 430 -23.89 1.73 -6.69
N HIS A 431 -23.03 2.46 -5.98
CA HIS A 431 -21.70 1.94 -5.57
C HIS A 431 -21.84 0.75 -4.60
N LYS A 432 -22.83 0.74 -3.70
CA LYS A 432 -23.12 -0.43 -2.85
C LYS A 432 -23.71 -1.60 -3.65
N ALA A 433 -24.62 -1.36 -4.57
CA ALA A 433 -25.21 -2.38 -5.44
C ALA A 433 -24.20 -2.87 -6.50
N GLY A 434 -23.42 -1.97 -7.07
CA GLY A 434 -22.30 -2.29 -7.96
C GLY A 434 -21.18 -3.07 -7.25
N SER A 435 -20.91 -2.78 -5.96
CA SER A 435 -19.95 -3.55 -5.15
C SER A 435 -20.40 -5.00 -4.94
N ILE A 436 -21.70 -5.25 -4.84
CA ILE A 436 -22.26 -6.62 -4.75
C ILE A 436 -22.23 -7.33 -6.12
N SER A 437 -22.32 -6.58 -7.23
CA SER A 437 -22.27 -7.09 -8.59
C SER A 437 -20.83 -7.08 -9.16
N ALA A 438 -20.01 -6.07 -8.85
CA ALA A 438 -18.62 -5.94 -9.28
C ALA A 438 -17.67 -6.88 -8.52
N VAL A 439 -18.03 -7.31 -7.31
CA VAL A 439 -17.35 -8.43 -6.61
C VAL A 439 -17.43 -9.73 -7.43
N ARG A 440 -18.27 -9.77 -8.48
CA ARG A 440 -18.34 -10.92 -9.42
C ARG A 440 -17.60 -10.73 -10.74
N SER A 441 -17.12 -9.54 -11.12
CA SER A 441 -16.55 -9.31 -12.46
C SER A 441 -15.13 -8.72 -12.55
N ASP A 442 -14.54 -8.16 -11.48
CA ASP A 442 -13.24 -7.46 -11.56
C ASP A 442 -12.06 -8.16 -10.83
N PHE A 443 -12.21 -9.46 -10.56
CA PHE A 443 -11.11 -10.29 -10.06
C PHE A 443 -10.35 -11.00 -11.19
N THR A 444 -9.90 -10.29 -12.21
CA THR A 444 -9.21 -10.96 -13.33
C THR A 444 -7.68 -10.87 -13.31
N ASP A 445 -7.03 -10.18 -12.37
CA ASP A 445 -5.55 -10.06 -12.34
C ASP A 445 -4.86 -10.21 -10.97
N ALA A 446 -5.59 -10.54 -9.91
CA ALA A 446 -4.98 -11.13 -8.72
C ALA A 446 -5.01 -12.65 -8.85
N PRO A 447 -4.05 -13.42 -8.29
CA PRO A 447 -4.21 -14.87 -8.23
C PRO A 447 -5.53 -15.14 -7.51
N GLU A 448 -6.55 -15.47 -8.30
CA GLU A 448 -7.88 -15.84 -7.78
C GLU A 448 -7.69 -16.96 -6.78
N LEU A 449 -8.00 -16.69 -5.53
CA LEU A 449 -8.29 -17.72 -4.54
C LEU A 449 -9.52 -18.49 -5.02
N ARG A 450 -9.31 -19.43 -5.95
CA ARG A 450 -10.37 -20.28 -6.50
C ARG A 450 -10.77 -21.30 -5.47
N ILE A 451 -11.68 -20.91 -4.57
CA ILE A 451 -12.50 -21.88 -3.87
C ILE A 451 -13.57 -22.30 -4.90
N ALA A 452 -13.17 -23.22 -5.78
CA ALA A 452 -13.89 -23.49 -7.01
C ALA A 452 -15.00 -24.54 -6.89
N SER A 453 -15.15 -25.17 -5.72
CA SER A 453 -16.19 -26.21 -5.51
C SER A 453 -16.84 -26.05 -4.13
N GLY A 454 -18.07 -26.58 -3.99
CA GLY A 454 -18.74 -26.61 -2.69
C GLY A 454 -18.00 -27.42 -1.61
N GLU A 455 -17.01 -28.23 -2.01
CA GLU A 455 -16.14 -29.02 -1.13
C GLU A 455 -15.02 -28.19 -0.55
N ASP A 456 -14.32 -27.47 -1.42
CA ASP A 456 -13.24 -26.56 -0.99
C ASP A 456 -13.82 -25.48 -0.06
N GLN A 457 -15.06 -25.04 -0.32
CA GLN A 457 -15.78 -24.15 0.58
C GLN A 457 -16.07 -24.81 1.93
N ALA A 458 -16.48 -26.08 1.96
CA ALA A 458 -16.74 -26.79 3.20
C ALA A 458 -15.44 -27.04 4.01
N GLU A 459 -14.31 -27.34 3.35
CA GLU A 459 -12.99 -27.42 3.98
C GLU A 459 -12.57 -26.07 4.57
N PHE A 460 -12.79 -24.99 3.85
CA PHE A 460 -12.50 -23.63 4.29
C PHE A 460 -13.33 -23.23 5.50
N GLU A 461 -14.64 -23.48 5.47
CA GLU A 461 -15.55 -23.19 6.58
C GLU A 461 -15.20 -24.00 7.84
N LEU A 462 -14.80 -25.26 7.68
CA LEU A 462 -14.39 -26.10 8.80
C LEU A 462 -13.12 -25.57 9.49
N LEU A 463 -12.11 -25.18 8.70
CA LEU A 463 -10.89 -24.57 9.24
C LEU A 463 -11.16 -23.22 9.91
N LYS A 464 -12.09 -22.42 9.40
CA LYS A 464 -12.52 -21.18 10.06
C LYS A 464 -13.03 -21.44 11.47
N LEU A 465 -13.84 -22.50 11.65
CA LEU A 465 -14.35 -22.88 12.96
C LEU A 465 -13.26 -23.40 13.89
N MET A 466 -12.25 -24.11 13.38
CA MET A 466 -11.08 -24.50 14.18
C MET A 466 -10.28 -23.30 14.67
N LEU A 467 -10.23 -22.21 13.89
CA LEU A 467 -9.52 -20.98 14.23
C LEU A 467 -10.26 -20.08 15.23
N THR A 468 -11.48 -20.43 15.62
CA THR A 468 -12.21 -19.71 16.68
C THR A 468 -11.56 -19.86 18.06
N GLY A 469 -10.69 -20.85 18.23
CA GLY A 469 -10.01 -21.14 19.50
C GLY A 469 -10.89 -21.78 20.57
N GLU A 470 -12.11 -22.24 20.24
CA GLU A 470 -12.98 -22.97 21.18
C GLU A 470 -12.51 -24.43 21.29
N ASP A 471 -11.87 -24.78 22.40
CA ASP A 471 -11.26 -26.11 22.63
C ASP A 471 -12.23 -27.27 22.39
N GLU A 472 -13.50 -27.13 22.80
CA GLU A 472 -14.52 -28.16 22.60
C GLU A 472 -14.83 -28.40 21.11
N LEU A 473 -14.89 -27.32 20.30
CA LEU A 473 -15.11 -27.44 18.85
C LEU A 473 -13.92 -28.05 18.14
N ILE A 474 -12.70 -27.61 18.50
CA ILE A 474 -11.46 -28.15 17.96
C ILE A 474 -11.37 -29.64 18.23
N LYS A 475 -11.61 -30.05 19.48
CA LYS A 475 -11.60 -31.45 19.87
C LYS A 475 -12.67 -32.25 19.13
N PHE A 476 -13.88 -31.73 19.02
CA PHE A 476 -14.96 -32.38 18.29
C PHE A 476 -14.59 -32.60 16.81
N ILE A 477 -14.00 -31.59 16.15
CA ILE A 477 -13.57 -31.69 14.74
C ILE A 477 -12.44 -32.71 14.60
N THR A 478 -11.39 -32.61 15.41
CA THR A 478 -10.18 -33.46 15.27
C THR A 478 -10.45 -34.92 15.62
N GLU A 479 -11.36 -35.22 16.57
CA GLU A 479 -11.79 -36.57 16.89
C GLU A 479 -12.69 -37.20 15.81
N ASN A 480 -13.45 -36.37 15.09
CA ASN A 480 -14.45 -36.86 14.13
C ASN A 480 -13.98 -36.73 12.65
N MET A 481 -12.93 -36.01 12.37
CA MET A 481 -12.45 -35.75 11.01
C MET A 481 -10.97 -36.11 10.89
N PRO A 482 -10.57 -37.09 10.06
CA PRO A 482 -9.15 -37.36 9.80
C PRO A 482 -8.55 -36.24 8.94
N GLU A 483 -7.32 -35.84 9.25
CA GLU A 483 -6.53 -34.86 8.47
C GLU A 483 -6.45 -35.23 6.96
N THR A 484 -6.40 -36.55 6.67
CA THR A 484 -6.21 -37.09 5.32
C THR A 484 -7.38 -36.82 4.36
N VAL A 485 -8.52 -36.31 4.84
CA VAL A 485 -9.69 -36.04 4.00
C VAL A 485 -9.71 -34.63 3.40
N PHE A 486 -8.87 -33.72 3.87
CA PHE A 486 -8.65 -32.43 3.21
C PHE A 486 -7.99 -32.61 1.86
N ARG A 487 -8.50 -31.96 0.82
CA ARG A 487 -8.07 -32.17 -0.57
C ARG A 487 -7.52 -30.92 -1.24
N HIS A 488 -8.03 -29.74 -0.86
CA HIS A 488 -7.48 -28.50 -1.37
C HIS A 488 -6.01 -28.37 -0.94
N PRO A 489 -5.05 -28.19 -1.86
CA PRO A 489 -3.62 -28.29 -1.55
C PRO A 489 -3.20 -27.40 -0.36
N VAL A 490 -3.62 -26.13 -0.36
CA VAL A 490 -3.25 -25.16 0.66
C VAL A 490 -4.00 -25.42 1.97
N LEU A 491 -5.33 -25.69 1.92
CA LEU A 491 -6.10 -25.97 3.13
C LEU A 491 -5.64 -27.27 3.83
N LYS A 492 -5.19 -28.23 3.05
CA LYS A 492 -4.58 -29.46 3.55
C LYS A 492 -3.29 -29.19 4.34
N THR A 493 -2.42 -28.32 3.85
CA THR A 493 -1.19 -27.94 4.55
C THR A 493 -1.51 -27.22 5.85
N ILE A 494 -2.48 -26.29 5.82
CA ILE A 494 -2.92 -25.55 7.01
C ILE A 494 -3.56 -26.52 8.01
N ALA A 495 -4.42 -27.43 7.56
CA ALA A 495 -5.02 -28.46 8.43
C ALA A 495 -3.95 -29.34 9.08
N ALA A 496 -2.96 -29.82 8.32
CA ALA A 496 -1.88 -30.69 8.82
C ALA A 496 -1.10 -30.02 9.95
N GLU A 497 -0.72 -28.74 9.78
CA GLU A 497 -0.05 -27.99 10.85
C GLU A 497 -0.96 -27.79 12.06
N PHE A 498 -2.26 -27.55 11.85
CA PHE A 498 -3.22 -27.41 12.94
C PHE A 498 -3.35 -28.71 13.74
N TYR A 499 -3.55 -29.86 13.07
CA TYR A 499 -3.62 -31.18 13.72
C TYR A 499 -2.34 -31.51 14.47
N LYS A 500 -1.18 -31.21 13.91
CA LYS A 500 0.13 -31.40 14.55
C LYS A 500 0.25 -30.62 15.85
N ARG A 501 -0.19 -29.36 15.86
CA ARG A 501 -0.18 -28.51 17.07
C ARG A 501 -1.17 -29.00 18.12
N VAL A 502 -2.37 -29.44 17.72
CA VAL A 502 -3.33 -30.07 18.64
C VAL A 502 -2.70 -31.29 19.34
N LEU A 503 -2.02 -32.16 18.57
CA LEU A 503 -1.34 -33.35 19.12
C LEU A 503 -0.19 -33.00 20.08
N ARG A 504 0.49 -31.87 19.85
CA ARG A 504 1.62 -31.42 20.67
C ARG A 504 1.24 -30.47 21.80
N GLN A 505 -0.03 -30.11 21.90
CA GLN A 505 -0.54 -29.11 22.83
C GLN A 505 0.19 -27.75 22.69
N GLU A 506 0.54 -27.39 21.46
CA GLU A 506 1.15 -26.09 21.10
C GLU A 506 0.07 -25.02 20.94
N ASP A 507 0.51 -23.74 20.90
CA ASP A 507 -0.38 -22.60 20.73
C ASP A 507 -1.17 -22.67 19.41
N LEU A 508 -2.49 -22.71 19.53
CA LEU A 508 -3.45 -22.74 18.43
C LEU A 508 -4.01 -21.35 18.11
N SER A 509 -3.55 -20.32 18.82
CA SER A 509 -3.99 -18.96 18.54
C SER A 509 -3.66 -18.56 17.10
N PRO A 510 -4.48 -17.71 16.48
CA PRO A 510 -4.19 -17.16 15.16
C PRO A 510 -2.80 -16.54 15.06
N ALA A 511 -2.33 -15.86 16.11
CA ALA A 511 -0.99 -15.27 16.17
C ALA A 511 0.10 -16.35 16.17
N GLY A 512 -0.07 -17.42 16.97
CA GLY A 512 0.85 -18.54 17.02
C GLY A 512 0.94 -19.29 15.68
N LEU A 513 -0.20 -19.48 15.01
CA LEU A 513 -0.24 -20.09 13.67
C LEU A 513 0.44 -19.22 12.62
N TYR A 514 0.32 -17.90 12.70
CA TYR A 514 0.92 -16.98 11.74
C TYR A 514 2.45 -16.92 11.82
N ASP A 515 3.03 -17.27 12.95
CA ASP A 515 4.50 -17.32 13.14
C ASP A 515 5.18 -18.53 12.48
N HIS A 516 4.40 -19.50 11.94
CA HIS A 516 4.95 -20.61 11.17
C HIS A 516 5.45 -20.14 9.79
N ASP A 517 6.45 -20.82 9.24
CA ASP A 517 7.05 -20.49 7.94
C ASP A 517 6.16 -20.94 6.77
N TRP A 518 5.13 -20.16 6.50
CA TRP A 518 4.20 -20.36 5.38
C TRP A 518 4.74 -19.74 4.09
N ASN A 519 4.47 -20.37 2.95
CA ASN A 519 4.66 -19.69 1.65
C ASN A 519 3.63 -18.57 1.44
N GLU A 520 3.78 -17.77 0.37
CA GLU A 520 2.90 -16.60 0.12
C GLU A 520 1.43 -16.99 -0.05
N GLU A 521 1.15 -18.09 -0.75
CA GLU A 521 -0.21 -18.58 -0.99
C GLU A 521 -0.84 -19.11 0.30
N GLU A 522 -0.11 -19.90 1.09
CA GLU A 522 -0.56 -20.41 2.39
C GLU A 522 -0.84 -19.27 3.38
N ARG A 523 0.02 -18.25 3.42
CA ARG A 523 -0.22 -17.04 4.24
C ARG A 523 -1.48 -16.32 3.84
N LEU A 524 -1.76 -16.21 2.55
CA LEU A 524 -2.95 -15.54 2.04
C LEU A 524 -4.22 -16.28 2.47
N TYR A 525 -4.24 -17.62 2.32
CA TYR A 525 -5.36 -18.45 2.77
C TYR A 525 -5.55 -18.42 4.29
N LEU A 526 -4.46 -18.53 5.06
CA LEU A 526 -4.51 -18.47 6.53
C LEU A 526 -5.05 -17.12 7.01
N SER A 527 -4.59 -16.01 6.43
CA SER A 527 -5.08 -14.67 6.77
C SER A 527 -6.58 -14.53 6.49
N LYS A 528 -7.06 -15.05 5.36
CA LYS A 528 -8.47 -15.05 5.02
C LYS A 528 -9.28 -15.89 6.00
N LEU A 529 -8.80 -17.09 6.34
CA LEU A 529 -9.42 -17.96 7.33
C LEU A 529 -9.55 -17.27 8.70
N ILE A 530 -8.47 -16.64 9.18
CA ILE A 530 -8.44 -15.95 10.48
C ILE A 530 -9.45 -14.80 10.51
N ILE A 531 -9.48 -13.95 9.49
CA ILE A 531 -10.37 -12.77 9.48
C ILE A 531 -11.83 -13.18 9.36
N GLU A 532 -12.12 -14.19 8.55
CA GLU A 532 -13.49 -14.66 8.37
C GLU A 532 -13.98 -15.57 9.48
N SER A 533 -13.09 -16.17 10.31
CA SER A 533 -13.50 -17.03 11.43
C SER A 533 -14.37 -16.30 12.47
N GLU A 534 -14.11 -15.01 12.70
CA GLU A 534 -14.86 -14.22 13.67
C GLU A 534 -16.31 -13.94 13.27
N SER A 535 -16.60 -13.86 11.96
CA SER A 535 -17.95 -13.55 11.46
C SER A 535 -18.98 -14.68 11.69
N ILE A 536 -18.52 -15.91 11.88
CA ILE A 536 -19.38 -17.08 12.10
C ILE A 536 -19.82 -17.18 13.57
N ILE A 537 -18.94 -16.81 14.49
CA ILE A 537 -19.19 -16.94 15.95
C ILE A 537 -20.35 -16.05 16.38
N GLU A 538 -20.46 -14.85 15.80
CA GLU A 538 -21.49 -13.87 16.18
C GLU A 538 -22.91 -14.25 15.72
N CYS A 539 -23.04 -15.16 14.75
CA CYS A 539 -24.31 -15.50 14.13
C CYS A 539 -24.93 -16.80 14.64
N LEU A 540 -24.20 -17.67 15.36
CA LEU A 540 -24.64 -18.99 15.74
C LEU A 540 -24.53 -19.21 17.26
N ASN A 541 -25.57 -19.77 17.87
CA ASN A 541 -25.49 -20.35 19.21
C ASN A 541 -24.73 -21.70 19.18
N ASP A 542 -24.37 -22.27 20.32
CA ASP A 542 -23.54 -23.47 20.41
C ASP A 542 -24.14 -24.68 19.69
N GLU A 543 -25.45 -24.89 19.74
CA GLU A 543 -26.14 -25.94 18.97
C GLU A 543 -26.05 -25.69 17.47
N GLY A 544 -26.16 -24.42 17.06
CA GLY A 544 -26.02 -24.00 15.68
C GLY A 544 -24.62 -24.23 15.13
N LYS A 545 -23.57 -23.97 15.92
CA LYS A 545 -22.17 -24.24 15.58
C LYS A 545 -21.93 -25.73 15.34
N ILE A 546 -22.35 -26.58 16.29
CA ILE A 546 -22.18 -28.03 16.16
C ILE A 546 -22.93 -28.57 14.93
N ARG A 547 -24.13 -28.09 14.67
CA ARG A 547 -24.91 -28.47 13.50
C ARG A 547 -24.20 -28.06 12.21
N TYR A 548 -23.69 -26.84 12.13
CA TYR A 548 -22.97 -26.32 10.96
C TYR A 548 -21.67 -27.09 10.72
N ILE A 549 -20.89 -27.38 11.77
CA ILE A 549 -19.69 -28.24 11.71
C ILE A 549 -20.06 -29.61 11.14
N THR A 550 -21.13 -30.23 11.68
CA THR A 550 -21.58 -31.56 11.25
C THR A 550 -21.96 -31.54 9.77
N ASP A 551 -22.63 -30.51 9.27
CA ASP A 551 -23.01 -30.38 7.88
C ASP A 551 -21.76 -30.23 6.96
N CYS A 552 -20.79 -29.41 7.32
CA CYS A 552 -19.51 -29.29 6.60
C CYS A 552 -18.76 -30.63 6.58
N MET A 553 -18.67 -31.31 7.73
CA MET A 553 -18.00 -32.61 7.83
C MET A 553 -18.67 -33.66 6.94
N ILE A 554 -20.00 -33.71 6.91
CA ILE A 554 -20.75 -34.65 6.07
C ILE A 554 -20.44 -34.41 4.58
N VAL A 555 -20.41 -33.16 4.13
CA VAL A 555 -20.07 -32.79 2.73
C VAL A 555 -18.68 -33.29 2.37
N ILE A 556 -17.68 -32.96 3.20
CA ILE A 556 -16.27 -33.34 2.96
C ILE A 556 -16.10 -34.86 2.99
N LEU A 557 -16.61 -35.52 4.02
CA LEU A 557 -16.45 -36.98 4.23
C LEU A 557 -17.17 -37.79 3.16
N ASN A 558 -18.39 -37.39 2.76
CA ASN A 558 -19.15 -38.10 1.75
C ASN A 558 -18.41 -38.21 0.41
N LYS A 559 -17.65 -37.20 0.05
CA LYS A 559 -16.99 -37.12 -1.26
C LYS A 559 -15.52 -37.54 -1.20
N ASN A 560 -14.82 -37.21 -0.15
CA ASN A 560 -13.37 -37.44 -0.04
C ASN A 560 -13.00 -38.80 0.55
N LEU A 561 -13.77 -39.34 1.49
CA LEU A 561 -13.53 -40.67 2.06
C LEU A 561 -13.44 -41.79 1.02
N PRO A 562 -14.35 -41.90 0.02
CA PRO A 562 -14.25 -42.93 -1.01
C PRO A 562 -12.97 -42.82 -1.85
N LYS A 563 -12.46 -41.60 -2.04
CA LYS A 563 -11.20 -41.36 -2.77
C LYS A 563 -10.02 -41.80 -1.91
N SER A 564 -9.99 -41.42 -0.63
CA SER A 564 -8.94 -41.80 0.32
C SER A 564 -8.88 -43.32 0.51
N ILE A 565 -10.01 -43.98 0.60
CA ILE A 565 -10.09 -45.45 0.68
C ILE A 565 -9.50 -46.11 -0.57
N ARG A 566 -9.76 -45.58 -1.77
CA ARG A 566 -9.20 -46.09 -3.02
C ARG A 566 -7.67 -45.92 -3.09
N GLU A 567 -7.19 -44.73 -2.71
CA GLU A 567 -5.76 -44.42 -2.68
C GLU A 567 -4.99 -45.29 -1.70
N LEU A 568 -5.57 -45.50 -0.49
CA LEU A 568 -4.97 -46.32 0.53
C LEU A 568 -4.92 -47.81 0.09
N ARG A 569 -5.98 -48.30 -0.57
CA ARG A 569 -5.97 -49.64 -1.18
C ARG A 569 -4.87 -49.82 -2.25
N ALA A 570 -4.65 -48.76 -3.06
CA ALA A 570 -3.56 -48.77 -4.05
C ALA A 570 -2.20 -48.81 -3.38
N LYS A 571 -1.97 -48.03 -2.32
CA LYS A 571 -0.72 -48.07 -1.53
C LYS A 571 -0.48 -49.40 -0.86
N ILE A 572 -1.50 -50.06 -0.31
CA ILE A 572 -1.40 -51.39 0.29
C ILE A 572 -0.94 -52.41 -0.79
N LYS A 573 -1.58 -52.36 -1.97
CA LYS A 573 -1.23 -53.25 -3.08
C LYS A 573 0.22 -53.05 -3.59
N GLU A 574 0.70 -51.82 -3.54
CA GLU A 574 2.08 -51.48 -3.91
C GLU A 574 3.09 -51.95 -2.85
N ALA A 575 2.79 -51.71 -1.56
CA ALA A 575 3.58 -52.18 -0.43
C ALA A 575 3.67 -53.73 -0.37
N GLU A 576 2.57 -54.44 -0.68
CA GLU A 576 2.54 -55.89 -0.82
C GLU A 576 3.48 -56.38 -1.92
N LYS A 577 3.52 -55.68 -3.08
CA LYS A 577 4.44 -56.00 -4.18
C LYS A 577 5.92 -55.82 -3.79
N LEU A 578 6.17 -54.84 -2.91
CA LEU A 578 7.51 -54.51 -2.42
C LEU A 578 7.89 -55.27 -1.15
N GLN A 579 7.05 -56.21 -0.69
CA GLN A 579 7.23 -57.01 0.54
C GLN A 579 7.44 -56.15 1.80
N GLN A 580 6.81 -54.97 1.85
CA GLN A 580 6.83 -54.08 3.00
C GLN A 580 5.74 -54.41 4.00
N ASP A 581 5.91 -53.99 5.26
CA ASP A 581 4.87 -54.15 6.28
C ASP A 581 3.63 -53.32 5.93
N THR A 582 2.50 -54.00 5.71
CA THR A 582 1.20 -53.36 5.37
C THR A 582 0.27 -53.19 6.57
N ALA A 583 0.63 -53.71 7.73
CA ALA A 583 -0.25 -53.70 8.90
C ALA A 583 -0.71 -52.28 9.30
N PRO A 584 0.14 -51.23 9.32
CA PRO A 584 -0.29 -49.88 9.62
C PRO A 584 -1.33 -49.33 8.62
N LEU A 585 -1.09 -49.60 7.31
CA LEU A 585 -1.99 -49.13 6.24
C LEU A 585 -3.34 -49.87 6.26
N VAL A 586 -3.37 -51.14 6.63
CA VAL A 586 -4.60 -51.94 6.78
C VAL A 586 -5.42 -51.43 7.97
N MET A 587 -4.76 -51.09 9.08
CA MET A 587 -5.44 -50.48 10.23
C MET A 587 -6.08 -49.14 9.89
N GLU A 588 -5.36 -48.31 9.15
CA GLU A 588 -5.88 -47.01 8.69
C GLU A 588 -7.05 -47.19 7.72
N LEU A 589 -6.95 -48.13 6.77
CA LEU A 589 -8.06 -48.48 5.88
C LEU A 589 -9.32 -48.93 6.64
N SER A 590 -9.18 -49.74 7.66
CA SER A 590 -10.28 -50.18 8.48
C SER A 590 -10.98 -49.03 9.20
N LYS A 591 -10.19 -48.08 9.74
CA LYS A 591 -10.74 -46.87 10.40
C LYS A 591 -11.50 -46.00 9.39
N LEU A 592 -10.96 -45.76 8.20
CA LEU A 592 -11.61 -44.97 7.16
C LEU A 592 -12.91 -45.64 6.66
N GLN A 593 -12.91 -46.97 6.50
CA GLN A 593 -14.10 -47.70 6.08
C GLN A 593 -15.23 -47.64 7.13
N LYS A 594 -14.90 -47.79 8.42
CA LYS A 594 -15.88 -47.65 9.51
C LYS A 594 -16.50 -46.26 9.49
N LYS A 595 -15.67 -45.20 9.37
CA LYS A 595 -16.13 -43.82 9.30
C LYS A 595 -17.02 -43.56 8.09
N TRP A 596 -16.70 -44.16 6.95
CA TRP A 596 -17.52 -44.07 5.72
C TRP A 596 -18.93 -44.67 5.96
N TYR A 597 -19.04 -45.80 6.60
CA TYR A 597 -20.34 -46.43 6.90
C TYR A 597 -21.16 -45.55 7.87
N GLU A 598 -20.55 -44.96 8.89
CA GLU A 598 -21.20 -44.06 9.83
C GLU A 598 -21.78 -42.83 9.09
N VAL A 599 -20.99 -42.17 8.26
CA VAL A 599 -21.43 -40.99 7.46
C VAL A 599 -22.57 -41.36 6.51
N LYS A 600 -22.47 -42.50 5.84
CA LYS A 600 -23.50 -43.00 4.93
C LYS A 600 -24.82 -43.30 5.66
N SER A 601 -24.72 -43.84 6.85
CA SER A 601 -25.90 -44.09 7.71
C SER A 601 -26.57 -42.78 8.16
N GLN A 602 -25.80 -41.75 8.47
CA GLN A 602 -26.33 -40.44 8.85
C GLN A 602 -27.03 -39.73 7.68
N LEU A 603 -26.46 -39.84 6.46
CA LEU A 603 -27.07 -39.29 5.24
C LEU A 603 -28.39 -39.99 4.84
N GLN A 604 -28.55 -41.28 5.17
CA GLN A 604 -29.80 -42.02 4.89
C GLN A 604 -30.92 -41.71 5.90
N ARG A 605 -30.59 -41.16 7.08
CA ARG A 605 -31.56 -40.78 8.12
C ARG A 605 -32.04 -39.31 8.00
N ARG A 606 -31.42 -38.52 7.13
CA ARG A 606 -31.87 -37.18 6.72
C ARG A 606 -32.64 -37.25 5.39
#